data_2485d09ce13485bfd831b94941c52d65
#
_entry.id   2485d09ce13485bfd831b94941c52d65
#
_cell.length_a   1.000
_cell.length_b   1.000
_cell.length_c   1.000
_cell.angle_alpha   90.00
_cell.angle_beta   90.00
_cell.angle_gamma   90.00
#
_symmetry.space_group_name_H-M   'P 1'
#
loop_
_entity.id
_entity.type
_entity.pdbx_description
1 polymer ?
#
loop_
_entity_poly.entity_id
_entity_poly.type
_entity_poly.pdbx_seq_one_letter_code
_entity_poly.pdbx_strand_id
1 'polypeptide(L)'
;KTNDDQYIASVLTYIRNSFGNKAGMIKTEEVAQAREETASMTQAYTEASLREILLNSGSEIKLWKLSASHGQKHLQFLQDKDEKTTFATKAALKVGTWIEADFPHQRNVFKIILTAKGGDYPGMLKVETSENGDSWVTVADQVKGSQVTTIPFDMVVAKKVRITSLEEKNSWWQLYKLEIIGPGMGDVDQYKPSNRHYLQLSDAKKVQVGWSTAKQNRSVTGGELKVAGQKFTHGIGTHAHSEITYDLNGKGYRRFYSMVGHNDGGRDTYLTFEVHVDDKKVFDSGNMTKGEPAKALDISVQGANELKLVVTNGQDGKPEGDHADWGYAFLVK
;
A
#
# COMPACT_ATOMS: atom_id res chain seq x y z
N LYS A 1 -21.56 9.21 32.47
CA LYS A 1 -21.93 10.56 31.97
C LYS A 1 -21.14 11.02 30.72
N THR A 2 -20.16 10.29 30.25
CA THR A 2 -19.35 10.62 29.08
C THR A 2 -19.80 9.90 27.80
N ASN A 3 -20.97 9.30 27.78
CA ASN A 3 -21.51 8.49 26.68
C ASN A 3 -22.77 9.11 26.03
N ASP A 4 -23.01 10.39 26.24
CA ASP A 4 -24.09 11.13 25.62
C ASP A 4 -23.71 11.52 24.19
N ASP A 5 -24.53 11.14 23.21
CA ASP A 5 -24.28 11.42 21.80
C ASP A 5 -24.24 12.92 21.49
N GLN A 6 -25.02 13.73 22.20
CA GLN A 6 -24.96 15.19 22.08
C GLN A 6 -23.62 15.75 22.57
N TYR A 7 -23.11 15.25 23.68
CA TYR A 7 -21.79 15.63 24.17
C TYR A 7 -20.69 15.25 23.19
N ILE A 8 -20.73 14.02 22.69
CA ILE A 8 -19.75 13.53 21.70
C ILE A 8 -19.84 14.35 20.42
N ALA A 9 -21.03 14.64 19.89
CA ALA A 9 -21.21 15.48 18.72
C ALA A 9 -20.63 16.90 18.93
N SER A 10 -20.82 17.46 20.13
CA SER A 10 -20.25 18.77 20.48
C SER A 10 -18.74 18.76 20.53
N VAL A 11 -18.11 17.74 21.16
CA VAL A 11 -16.67 17.56 21.21
C VAL A 11 -16.08 17.37 19.82
N LEU A 12 -16.68 16.51 19.00
CA LEU A 12 -16.23 16.28 17.63
C LEU A 12 -16.37 17.55 16.76
N THR A 13 -17.46 18.30 16.93
CA THR A 13 -17.64 19.60 16.26
C THR A 13 -16.57 20.60 16.68
N TYR A 14 -16.24 20.66 17.98
CA TYR A 14 -15.17 21.51 18.49
C TYR A 14 -13.81 21.13 17.86
N ILE A 15 -13.45 19.84 17.83
CA ILE A 15 -12.20 19.36 17.24
C ILE A 15 -12.14 19.70 15.74
N ARG A 16 -13.25 19.49 15.02
CA ARG A 16 -13.37 19.79 13.57
C ARG A 16 -13.27 21.28 13.21
N ASN A 17 -13.46 22.17 14.18
CA ASN A 17 -13.39 23.63 14.00
C ASN A 17 -12.25 24.28 14.79
N SER A 18 -11.39 23.48 15.43
CA SER A 18 -10.24 23.94 16.20
C SER A 18 -8.94 23.50 15.52
N PHE A 19 -7.81 24.00 16.00
CA PHE A 19 -6.46 23.62 15.56
C PHE A 19 -6.20 23.86 14.05
N GLY A 20 -6.87 24.86 13.46
CA GLY A 20 -6.74 25.18 12.03
C GLY A 20 -7.70 24.41 11.11
N ASN A 21 -8.54 23.52 11.64
CA ASN A 21 -9.56 22.82 10.88
C ASN A 21 -10.78 23.71 10.66
N LYS A 22 -11.45 23.53 9.51
CA LYS A 22 -12.71 24.22 9.16
C LYS A 22 -13.66 23.21 8.53
N ALA A 23 -14.42 22.49 9.35
CA ALA A 23 -15.38 21.50 8.89
C ALA A 23 -16.76 21.70 9.54
N GLY A 24 -17.83 21.14 8.94
CA GLY A 24 -19.19 21.29 9.43
C GLY A 24 -19.42 20.68 10.82
N MET A 25 -20.56 21.05 11.44
CA MET A 25 -20.98 20.45 12.70
C MET A 25 -21.27 18.95 12.55
N ILE A 26 -20.98 18.19 13.60
CA ILE A 26 -21.44 16.81 13.77
C ILE A 26 -22.81 16.87 14.47
N LYS A 27 -23.78 16.17 13.92
CA LYS A 27 -25.12 16.06 14.51
C LYS A 27 -25.19 14.90 15.49
N THR A 28 -26.06 14.98 16.47
CA THR A 28 -26.31 13.92 17.46
C THR A 28 -26.73 12.61 16.77
N GLU A 29 -27.53 12.69 15.70
CA GLU A 29 -28.01 11.55 14.93
C GLU A 29 -26.85 10.83 14.21
N GLU A 30 -25.83 11.55 13.75
CA GLU A 30 -24.62 10.95 13.13
C GLU A 30 -23.82 10.15 14.16
N VAL A 31 -23.76 10.58 15.42
CA VAL A 31 -23.12 9.85 16.52
C VAL A 31 -23.93 8.61 16.87
N ALA A 32 -25.26 8.73 16.97
CA ALA A 32 -26.15 7.60 17.25
C ALA A 32 -26.07 6.53 16.16
N GLN A 33 -26.08 6.92 14.88
CA GLN A 33 -25.90 6.01 13.76
C GLN A 33 -24.55 5.30 13.80
N ALA A 34 -23.46 6.03 14.04
CA ALA A 34 -22.13 5.42 14.16
C ALA A 34 -22.04 4.41 15.33
N ARG A 35 -22.74 4.66 16.44
CA ARG A 35 -22.83 3.70 17.55
C ARG A 35 -23.58 2.43 17.16
N GLU A 36 -24.69 2.58 16.42
CA GLU A 36 -25.46 1.43 15.95
C GLU A 36 -24.65 0.58 14.99
N GLU A 37 -23.96 1.21 14.03
CA GLU A 37 -23.07 0.55 13.06
C GLU A 37 -21.87 -0.16 13.73
N THR A 38 -21.41 0.33 14.88
CA THR A 38 -20.27 -0.22 15.61
C THR A 38 -20.67 -1.04 16.87
N ALA A 39 -21.98 -1.24 17.11
CA ALA A 39 -22.47 -1.92 18.33
C ALA A 39 -21.97 -3.37 18.49
N SER A 40 -21.64 -4.03 17.37
CA SER A 40 -21.05 -5.39 17.38
C SER A 40 -19.55 -5.41 17.65
N MET A 41 -18.88 -4.26 17.69
CA MET A 41 -17.45 -4.18 17.92
C MET A 41 -17.13 -4.32 19.41
N THR A 42 -16.46 -5.40 19.76
CA THR A 42 -16.09 -5.72 21.16
C THR A 42 -14.73 -5.15 21.57
N GLN A 43 -13.97 -4.58 20.62
CA GLN A 43 -12.65 -3.99 20.86
C GLN A 43 -12.57 -2.58 20.26
N ALA A 44 -11.83 -1.71 20.92
CA ALA A 44 -11.50 -0.40 20.36
C ALA A 44 -10.68 -0.54 19.05
N TYR A 45 -10.91 0.36 18.12
CA TYR A 45 -10.08 0.44 16.92
C TYR A 45 -8.61 0.59 17.32
N THR A 46 -7.79 -0.26 16.74
CA THR A 46 -6.34 -0.05 16.77
C THR A 46 -5.96 1.00 15.72
N GLU A 47 -4.79 1.61 15.85
CA GLU A 47 -4.27 2.50 14.80
C GLU A 47 -4.21 1.78 13.44
N ALA A 48 -3.83 0.50 13.44
CA ALA A 48 -3.79 -0.32 12.23
C ALA A 48 -5.17 -0.50 11.59
N SER A 49 -6.21 -0.80 12.38
CA SER A 49 -7.58 -0.97 11.88
C SER A 49 -8.19 0.35 11.41
N LEU A 50 -7.90 1.48 12.07
CA LEU A 50 -8.31 2.81 11.60
C LEU A 50 -7.62 3.18 10.29
N ARG A 51 -6.35 2.85 10.13
CA ARG A 51 -5.62 3.05 8.86
C ARG A 51 -6.19 2.20 7.75
N GLU A 52 -6.54 0.95 8.01
CA GLU A 52 -7.18 0.06 7.04
C GLU A 52 -8.55 0.61 6.60
N ILE A 53 -9.37 1.09 7.53
CA ILE A 53 -10.66 1.74 7.23
C ILE A 53 -10.43 2.98 6.37
N LEU A 54 -9.46 3.83 6.69
CA LEU A 54 -9.12 5.02 5.90
C LEU A 54 -8.63 4.65 4.50
N LEU A 55 -7.77 3.64 4.37
CA LEU A 55 -7.30 3.13 3.09
C LEU A 55 -8.45 2.56 2.24
N ASN A 56 -9.37 1.83 2.86
CA ASN A 56 -10.51 1.22 2.19
C ASN A 56 -11.66 2.20 1.94
N SER A 57 -11.80 3.27 2.74
CA SER A 57 -12.85 4.28 2.58
C SER A 57 -12.69 5.14 1.33
N GLY A 58 -11.49 5.13 0.70
CA GLY A 58 -11.16 5.96 -0.47
C GLY A 58 -11.28 7.46 -0.22
N SER A 59 -11.36 7.88 1.04
CA SER A 59 -11.39 9.29 1.42
C SER A 59 -10.12 10.03 0.98
N GLU A 60 -8.99 9.31 0.90
CA GLU A 60 -7.73 9.86 0.38
C GLU A 60 -7.81 10.27 -1.09
N ILE A 61 -8.52 9.50 -1.93
CA ILE A 61 -8.60 9.79 -3.36
C ILE A 61 -9.22 11.17 -3.59
N LYS A 62 -10.20 11.55 -2.77
CA LYS A 62 -10.85 12.86 -2.86
C LYS A 62 -9.96 14.05 -2.49
N LEU A 63 -8.83 13.82 -1.85
CA LEU A 63 -7.87 14.86 -1.48
C LEU A 63 -6.82 15.12 -2.56
N TRP A 64 -6.72 14.26 -3.59
CA TRP A 64 -5.78 14.48 -4.68
C TRP A 64 -6.35 15.51 -5.65
N LYS A 65 -5.52 16.44 -6.05
CA LYS A 65 -5.83 17.30 -7.18
C LYS A 65 -5.44 16.56 -8.46
N LEU A 66 -6.43 16.20 -9.26
CA LEU A 66 -6.22 15.59 -10.56
C LEU A 66 -6.15 16.64 -11.65
N SER A 67 -5.28 16.43 -12.62
CA SER A 67 -5.17 17.18 -13.87
C SER A 67 -4.87 16.22 -15.02
N ALA A 68 -5.19 16.65 -16.24
CA ALA A 68 -4.93 15.88 -17.45
C ALA A 68 -4.67 16.82 -18.63
N SER A 69 -3.97 16.36 -19.64
CA SER A 69 -3.76 17.11 -20.88
C SER A 69 -5.08 17.41 -21.60
N HIS A 70 -6.07 16.50 -21.47
CA HIS A 70 -7.39 16.59 -22.08
C HIS A 70 -8.46 16.05 -21.14
N GLY A 71 -9.72 16.47 -21.30
CA GLY A 71 -10.84 15.90 -20.53
C GLY A 71 -10.97 16.40 -19.09
N GLN A 72 -10.44 17.56 -18.75
CA GLN A 72 -10.43 18.13 -17.38
C GLN A 72 -11.79 18.05 -16.64
N LYS A 73 -12.91 18.25 -17.34
CA LYS A 73 -14.26 18.23 -16.77
C LYS A 73 -14.72 16.85 -16.27
N HIS A 74 -14.00 15.79 -16.62
CA HIS A 74 -14.37 14.41 -16.29
C HIS A 74 -13.45 13.77 -15.23
N LEU A 75 -12.44 14.50 -14.74
CA LEU A 75 -11.47 13.97 -13.77
C LEU A 75 -12.10 13.57 -12.43
N GLN A 76 -13.20 14.24 -12.01
CA GLN A 76 -13.92 13.86 -10.80
C GLN A 76 -14.42 12.41 -10.81
N PHE A 77 -14.68 11.85 -11.99
CA PHE A 77 -15.15 10.46 -12.12
C PHE A 77 -14.07 9.41 -11.76
N LEU A 78 -12.80 9.79 -11.71
CA LEU A 78 -11.74 8.91 -11.19
C LEU A 78 -11.74 8.80 -9.66
N GLN A 79 -12.53 9.63 -8.97
CA GLN A 79 -12.55 9.75 -7.51
C GLN A 79 -13.93 9.47 -6.88
N ASP A 80 -14.97 9.21 -7.67
CA ASP A 80 -16.35 9.03 -7.19
C ASP A 80 -16.71 7.58 -6.82
N LYS A 81 -15.84 6.63 -7.15
CA LYS A 81 -16.03 5.17 -6.97
C LYS A 81 -17.27 4.61 -7.67
N ASP A 82 -17.94 5.37 -8.54
CA ASP A 82 -19.06 4.88 -9.33
C ASP A 82 -18.57 4.24 -10.63
N GLU A 83 -18.67 2.92 -10.73
CA GLU A 83 -18.27 2.15 -11.92
C GLU A 83 -19.09 2.46 -13.18
N LYS A 84 -20.15 3.25 -13.06
CA LYS A 84 -20.98 3.71 -14.19
C LYS A 84 -20.44 5.00 -14.82
N THR A 85 -19.66 5.78 -14.07
CA THR A 85 -19.03 7.00 -14.56
C THR A 85 -17.63 6.72 -15.13
N THR A 86 -17.15 7.56 -16.03
CA THR A 86 -15.82 7.41 -16.64
C THR A 86 -15.17 8.75 -16.86
N PHE A 87 -13.89 8.84 -16.53
CA PHE A 87 -13.02 9.83 -17.12
C PHE A 87 -12.85 9.55 -18.62
N ALA A 88 -12.84 10.57 -19.44
CA ALA A 88 -12.53 10.46 -20.87
C ALA A 88 -11.77 11.69 -21.34
N THR A 89 -10.71 11.49 -22.12
CA THR A 89 -9.95 12.59 -22.73
C THR A 89 -10.75 13.39 -23.73
N LYS A 90 -11.80 12.81 -24.34
CA LYS A 90 -12.64 13.44 -25.37
C LYS A 90 -11.83 13.98 -26.56
N ALA A 91 -10.62 13.46 -26.75
CA ALA A 91 -9.71 13.74 -27.86
C ALA A 91 -9.01 12.47 -28.28
N ALA A 92 -8.63 12.35 -29.53
CA ALA A 92 -7.80 11.25 -30.01
C ALA A 92 -6.49 11.20 -29.20
N LEU A 93 -6.10 10.00 -28.82
CA LEU A 93 -4.91 9.79 -28.04
C LEU A 93 -3.67 10.16 -28.85
N LYS A 94 -2.80 10.97 -28.27
CA LYS A 94 -1.50 11.37 -28.84
C LYS A 94 -0.37 10.95 -27.91
N VAL A 95 0.82 10.74 -28.47
CA VAL A 95 2.04 10.65 -27.68
C VAL A 95 2.14 11.89 -26.78
N GLY A 96 2.39 11.69 -25.48
CA GLY A 96 2.42 12.79 -24.52
C GLY A 96 1.07 13.15 -23.91
N THR A 97 -0.04 12.47 -24.26
CA THR A 97 -1.31 12.60 -23.51
C THR A 97 -1.12 12.06 -22.11
N TRP A 98 -1.45 12.85 -21.07
CA TRP A 98 -1.14 12.50 -19.68
C TRP A 98 -2.33 12.74 -18.71
N ILE A 99 -2.27 12.02 -17.59
CA ILE A 99 -3.06 12.22 -16.37
C ILE A 99 -2.06 12.38 -15.23
N GLU A 100 -2.33 13.35 -14.33
CA GLU A 100 -1.46 13.67 -13.19
C GLU A 100 -2.28 13.74 -11.91
N ALA A 101 -1.73 13.16 -10.85
CA ALA A 101 -2.19 13.32 -9.47
C ALA A 101 -1.18 14.18 -8.69
N ASP A 102 -1.68 15.21 -8.01
CA ASP A 102 -0.93 16.06 -7.08
C ASP A 102 -1.48 15.82 -5.67
N PHE A 103 -0.65 15.28 -4.80
CA PHE A 103 -1.02 14.96 -3.42
C PHE A 103 -0.91 16.21 -2.54
N PRO A 104 -1.76 16.36 -1.51
CA PRO A 104 -1.64 17.48 -0.55
C PRO A 104 -0.27 17.50 0.13
N HIS A 105 0.27 16.32 0.43
CA HIS A 105 1.61 16.11 1.00
C HIS A 105 2.37 15.06 0.20
N GLN A 106 3.69 15.02 0.33
CA GLN A 106 4.49 13.92 -0.18
C GLN A 106 3.98 12.58 0.41
N ARG A 107 4.00 11.52 -0.39
CA ARG A 107 3.66 10.17 0.06
C ARG A 107 4.54 9.11 -0.59
N ASN A 108 4.68 7.97 0.05
CA ASN A 108 5.30 6.83 -0.58
C ASN A 108 4.33 6.20 -1.58
N VAL A 109 4.84 5.86 -2.77
CA VAL A 109 4.10 5.15 -3.81
C VAL A 109 4.96 4.04 -4.40
N PHE A 110 4.36 2.92 -4.78
CA PHE A 110 5.07 1.78 -5.37
C PHE A 110 4.26 1.04 -6.43
N LYS A 111 2.98 1.42 -6.64
CA LYS A 111 2.12 0.76 -7.62
C LYS A 111 1.02 1.68 -8.10
N ILE A 112 0.70 1.59 -9.39
CA ILE A 112 -0.48 2.22 -9.99
C ILE A 112 -1.35 1.13 -10.61
N ILE A 113 -2.67 1.28 -10.50
CA ILE A 113 -3.64 0.44 -11.20
C ILE A 113 -4.57 1.37 -11.98
N LEU A 114 -4.70 1.11 -13.28
CA LEU A 114 -5.62 1.78 -14.19
C LEU A 114 -6.67 0.77 -14.63
N THR A 115 -7.95 1.08 -14.43
CA THR A 115 -9.05 0.28 -14.95
C THR A 115 -9.73 1.05 -16.07
N ALA A 116 -9.51 0.60 -17.31
CA ALA A 116 -10.01 1.24 -18.51
C ALA A 116 -11.38 0.74 -18.92
N LYS A 117 -12.10 1.56 -19.69
CA LYS A 117 -13.38 1.18 -20.32
C LYS A 117 -13.12 0.46 -21.64
N GLY A 118 -13.38 -0.84 -21.67
CA GLY A 118 -13.20 -1.62 -22.89
C GLY A 118 -11.78 -1.55 -23.45
N GLY A 119 -11.63 -1.25 -24.73
CA GLY A 119 -10.35 -1.09 -25.44
C GLY A 119 -9.77 0.32 -25.45
N ASP A 120 -10.38 1.27 -24.73
CA ASP A 120 -10.07 2.69 -24.77
C ASP A 120 -8.93 3.07 -23.82
N TYR A 121 -7.75 2.52 -24.06
CA TYR A 121 -6.53 2.77 -23.29
C TYR A 121 -5.29 2.85 -24.21
N PRO A 122 -4.21 3.56 -23.79
CA PRO A 122 -2.94 3.51 -24.49
C PRO A 122 -2.34 2.11 -24.47
N GLY A 123 -1.81 1.62 -25.59
CA GLY A 123 -1.11 0.33 -25.63
C GLY A 123 0.27 0.39 -24.99
N MET A 124 0.83 1.60 -24.81
CA MET A 124 2.12 1.82 -24.18
C MET A 124 2.10 3.06 -23.30
N LEU A 125 2.62 2.94 -22.08
CA LEU A 125 2.58 3.97 -21.03
C LEU A 125 3.96 4.20 -20.41
N LYS A 126 4.14 5.41 -19.87
CA LYS A 126 5.24 5.79 -18.98
C LYS A 126 4.67 6.35 -17.68
N VAL A 127 5.33 6.07 -16.56
CA VAL A 127 5.03 6.67 -15.26
C VAL A 127 6.23 7.45 -14.76
N GLU A 128 5.96 8.68 -14.35
CA GLU A 128 6.94 9.58 -13.75
C GLU A 128 6.42 10.05 -12.39
N THR A 129 7.34 10.23 -11.46
CA THR A 129 7.05 10.80 -10.14
C THR A 129 7.88 12.04 -9.91
N SER A 130 7.36 12.95 -9.09
CA SER A 130 8.08 14.13 -8.64
C SER A 130 7.97 14.24 -7.13
N GLU A 131 9.09 14.32 -6.44
CA GLU A 131 9.14 14.49 -4.99
C GLU A 131 8.86 15.93 -4.56
N ASN A 132 9.36 16.90 -5.32
CA ASN A 132 9.24 18.33 -5.03
C ASN A 132 8.13 19.06 -5.81
N GLY A 133 7.52 18.40 -6.79
CA GLY A 133 6.51 18.97 -7.67
C GLY A 133 7.06 19.53 -9.00
N ASP A 134 8.38 19.68 -9.14
CA ASP A 134 9.03 20.34 -10.27
C ASP A 134 9.91 19.37 -11.10
N SER A 135 10.75 18.58 -10.42
CA SER A 135 11.67 17.63 -11.07
C SER A 135 11.02 16.26 -11.18
N TRP A 136 11.08 15.67 -12.37
CA TRP A 136 10.45 14.39 -12.68
C TRP A 136 11.47 13.26 -12.84
N VAL A 137 11.15 12.11 -12.27
CA VAL A 137 11.92 10.86 -12.40
C VAL A 137 11.02 9.79 -12.99
N THR A 138 11.45 9.12 -14.04
CA THR A 138 10.75 7.97 -14.60
C THR A 138 10.91 6.77 -13.68
N VAL A 139 9.79 6.22 -13.21
CA VAL A 139 9.74 5.04 -12.32
C VAL A 139 9.25 3.79 -13.02
N ALA A 140 8.56 3.94 -14.15
CA ALA A 140 8.23 2.85 -15.07
C ALA A 140 8.16 3.37 -16.50
N ASP A 141 8.77 2.65 -17.42
CA ASP A 141 8.82 3.00 -18.85
C ASP A 141 8.39 1.82 -19.70
N GLN A 142 7.88 2.11 -20.92
CA GLN A 142 7.44 1.10 -21.90
C GLN A 142 6.48 0.06 -21.31
N VAL A 143 5.56 0.51 -20.42
CA VAL A 143 4.56 -0.37 -19.80
C VAL A 143 3.46 -0.68 -20.78
N LYS A 144 3.23 -1.97 -21.05
CA LYS A 144 2.14 -2.43 -21.92
C LYS A 144 0.79 -2.16 -21.24
N GLY A 145 -0.05 -1.38 -21.91
CA GLY A 145 -1.43 -1.13 -21.48
C GLY A 145 -2.36 -2.31 -21.72
N SER A 146 -3.37 -2.41 -20.89
CA SER A 146 -4.46 -3.38 -20.97
C SER A 146 -5.73 -2.79 -20.33
N GLN A 147 -6.83 -3.52 -20.33
CA GLN A 147 -8.07 -3.08 -19.70
C GLN A 147 -7.87 -2.83 -18.19
N VAL A 148 -7.11 -3.69 -17.53
CA VAL A 148 -6.61 -3.45 -16.16
C VAL A 148 -5.09 -3.46 -16.22
N THR A 149 -4.51 -2.27 -16.19
CA THR A 149 -3.05 -2.10 -16.23
C THR A 149 -2.53 -1.93 -14.82
N THR A 150 -1.75 -2.90 -14.35
CA THR A 150 -1.04 -2.83 -13.06
C THR A 150 0.42 -2.49 -13.31
N ILE A 151 0.90 -1.41 -12.71
CA ILE A 151 2.25 -0.85 -12.91
C ILE A 151 2.97 -0.84 -11.56
N PRO A 152 3.70 -1.90 -11.21
CA PRO A 152 4.55 -1.92 -10.02
C PRO A 152 5.89 -1.23 -10.33
N PHE A 153 6.46 -0.55 -9.33
CA PHE A 153 7.79 0.04 -9.35
C PHE A 153 8.38 0.10 -7.93
N ASP A 154 9.65 0.40 -7.82
CA ASP A 154 10.31 0.57 -6.51
C ASP A 154 9.65 1.69 -5.72
N MET A 155 9.56 1.51 -4.39
CA MET A 155 8.93 2.50 -3.53
C MET A 155 9.69 3.83 -3.56
N VAL A 156 9.01 4.88 -3.99
CA VAL A 156 9.52 6.25 -4.06
C VAL A 156 8.65 7.20 -3.25
N VAL A 157 9.23 8.30 -2.81
CA VAL A 157 8.48 9.45 -2.26
C VAL A 157 8.02 10.31 -3.42
N ALA A 158 6.74 10.66 -3.46
CA ALA A 158 6.16 11.49 -4.50
C ALA A 158 5.21 12.55 -3.93
N LYS A 159 5.36 13.78 -4.41
CA LYS A 159 4.38 14.87 -4.32
C LYS A 159 3.41 14.79 -5.51
N LYS A 160 3.92 14.36 -6.67
CA LYS A 160 3.13 14.19 -7.89
C LYS A 160 3.45 12.88 -8.59
N VAL A 161 2.44 12.34 -9.26
CA VAL A 161 2.56 11.18 -10.15
C VAL A 161 1.93 11.53 -11.48
N ARG A 162 2.62 11.26 -12.59
CA ARG A 162 2.13 11.46 -13.95
C ARG A 162 2.20 10.17 -14.74
N ILE A 163 1.12 9.85 -15.41
CA ILE A 163 0.99 8.71 -16.30
C ILE A 163 0.82 9.26 -17.71
N THR A 164 1.71 8.89 -18.63
CA THR A 164 1.80 9.46 -19.98
C THR A 164 1.65 8.36 -21.03
N SER A 165 0.84 8.60 -22.06
CA SER A 165 0.76 7.75 -23.25
C SER A 165 2.01 7.90 -24.10
N LEU A 166 2.57 6.77 -24.51
CA LEU A 166 3.66 6.70 -25.49
C LEU A 166 3.17 6.29 -26.89
N GLU A 167 1.86 6.28 -27.11
CA GLU A 167 1.22 5.80 -28.33
C GLU A 167 0.14 6.77 -28.83
N GLU A 168 -0.08 6.76 -30.14
CA GLU A 168 -1.20 7.46 -30.80
C GLU A 168 -2.29 6.46 -31.18
N LYS A 169 -3.56 6.84 -30.95
CA LYS A 169 -4.75 6.09 -31.37
C LYS A 169 -5.86 7.04 -31.79
N ASN A 170 -6.70 6.61 -32.73
CA ASN A 170 -7.92 7.34 -33.10
C ASN A 170 -9.09 7.09 -32.10
N SER A 171 -8.78 6.62 -30.90
CA SER A 171 -9.73 6.46 -29.79
C SER A 171 -9.36 7.37 -28.64
N TRP A 172 -10.27 7.50 -27.69
CA TRP A 172 -10.02 8.25 -26.46
C TRP A 172 -9.35 7.38 -25.42
N TRP A 173 -8.75 7.98 -24.40
CA TRP A 173 -8.40 7.30 -23.17
C TRP A 173 -9.57 7.41 -22.21
N GLN A 174 -10.14 6.28 -21.81
CA GLN A 174 -11.28 6.22 -20.88
C GLN A 174 -10.95 5.33 -19.69
N LEU A 175 -11.15 5.84 -18.48
CA LEU A 175 -10.88 5.13 -17.24
C LEU A 175 -12.11 5.16 -16.32
N TYR A 176 -12.44 4.02 -15.74
CA TYR A 176 -13.33 3.92 -14.59
C TYR A 176 -12.60 4.29 -13.30
N LYS A 177 -11.32 3.92 -13.17
CA LYS A 177 -10.59 4.01 -11.91
C LYS A 177 -9.10 4.27 -12.12
N LEU A 178 -8.56 5.11 -11.26
CA LEU A 178 -7.13 5.31 -11.05
C LEU A 178 -6.82 5.04 -9.58
N GLU A 179 -5.95 4.08 -9.31
CA GLU A 179 -5.44 3.79 -7.97
C GLU A 179 -3.94 4.04 -7.93
N ILE A 180 -3.49 4.79 -6.93
CA ILE A 180 -2.07 5.02 -6.66
C ILE A 180 -1.81 4.51 -5.26
N ILE A 181 -1.02 3.45 -5.16
CA ILE A 181 -0.87 2.63 -3.96
C ILE A 181 0.49 2.87 -3.34
N GLY A 182 0.47 3.13 -2.03
CA GLY A 182 1.62 3.25 -1.16
C GLY A 182 1.33 2.67 0.22
N PRO A 183 2.31 2.54 1.10
CA PRO A 183 2.06 2.22 2.51
C PRO A 183 1.26 3.35 3.12
N GLY A 184 0.25 3.03 3.87
CA GLY A 184 -0.70 3.89 4.59
C GLY A 184 -0.43 5.39 4.72
N MET A 185 -1.40 6.11 5.27
CA MET A 185 -1.33 7.56 5.55
C MET A 185 -0.52 7.89 6.81
N GLY A 186 0.69 7.35 6.97
CA GLY A 186 1.58 7.77 8.04
C GLY A 186 2.30 9.08 7.72
N ASP A 187 2.90 9.67 8.73
CA ASP A 187 3.84 10.77 8.58
C ASP A 187 4.87 10.43 7.49
N VAL A 188 4.79 11.14 6.36
CA VAL A 188 5.58 10.82 5.16
C VAL A 188 7.07 10.93 5.44
N ASP A 189 7.46 11.80 6.37
CA ASP A 189 8.86 12.00 6.71
C ASP A 189 9.49 10.74 7.31
N GLN A 190 8.72 9.94 8.05
CA GLN A 190 9.26 8.71 8.64
C GLN A 190 9.60 7.64 7.58
N TYR A 191 8.94 7.64 6.41
CA TYR A 191 9.16 6.65 5.35
C TYR A 191 10.12 7.11 4.25
N LYS A 192 10.73 8.28 4.36
CA LYS A 192 11.78 8.69 3.41
C LYS A 192 12.89 7.65 3.34
N PRO A 193 13.51 7.45 2.16
CA PRO A 193 14.60 6.48 2.01
C PRO A 193 15.71 6.61 3.06
N SER A 194 16.04 7.84 3.47
CA SER A 194 17.03 8.14 4.52
C SER A 194 16.68 7.61 5.91
N ASN A 195 15.40 7.38 6.18
CA ASN A 195 14.90 6.94 7.48
C ASN A 195 14.60 5.43 7.52
N ARG A 196 14.77 4.73 6.39
CA ARG A 196 14.53 3.29 6.29
C ARG A 196 15.75 2.51 6.74
N HIS A 197 15.58 1.69 7.75
CA HIS A 197 16.57 0.71 8.20
C HIS A 197 16.13 -0.66 7.73
N TYR A 198 16.52 -1.05 6.50
CA TYR A 198 16.18 -2.35 5.96
C TYR A 198 16.73 -3.45 6.86
N LEU A 199 15.88 -4.40 7.22
CA LEU A 199 16.28 -5.56 8.00
C LEU A 199 17.35 -6.34 7.26
N GLN A 200 18.46 -6.61 7.94
CA GLN A 200 19.55 -7.45 7.44
C GLN A 200 19.54 -8.79 8.16
N LEU A 201 19.80 -9.88 7.45
CA LEU A 201 19.94 -11.19 8.06
C LEU A 201 21.14 -11.25 9.02
N SER A 202 22.17 -10.44 8.77
CA SER A 202 23.34 -10.29 9.67
C SER A 202 22.99 -9.71 11.04
N ASP A 203 21.91 -8.94 11.14
CA ASP A 203 21.46 -8.26 12.36
C ASP A 203 20.43 -9.08 13.14
N ALA A 204 20.02 -10.22 12.58
CA ALA A 204 19.05 -11.11 13.20
C ALA A 204 19.66 -11.84 14.39
N LYS A 205 18.97 -11.84 15.53
CA LYS A 205 19.30 -12.62 16.73
C LYS A 205 19.15 -14.13 16.49
N LYS A 206 18.18 -14.50 15.64
CA LYS A 206 17.85 -15.88 15.27
C LYS A 206 17.36 -15.91 13.82
N VAL A 207 17.82 -16.90 13.06
CA VAL A 207 17.30 -17.25 11.73
C VAL A 207 17.10 -18.76 11.69
N GLN A 208 15.85 -19.18 11.53
CA GLN A 208 15.48 -20.57 11.35
C GLN A 208 14.61 -20.70 10.11
N VAL A 209 14.91 -21.67 9.25
CA VAL A 209 14.19 -21.87 7.97
C VAL A 209 13.97 -23.37 7.78
N GLY A 210 12.76 -23.74 7.37
CA GLY A 210 12.39 -25.15 7.19
C GLY A 210 13.10 -25.85 6.04
N TRP A 211 13.45 -25.09 5.01
CA TRP A 211 14.21 -25.60 3.88
C TRP A 211 15.15 -24.53 3.32
N SER A 212 16.37 -24.93 2.92
CA SER A 212 17.40 -24.04 2.43
C SER A 212 17.86 -23.02 3.50
N THR A 213 18.22 -21.81 3.11
CA THR A 213 18.61 -20.70 3.98
C THR A 213 17.91 -19.43 3.55
N ALA A 214 17.52 -18.59 4.50
CA ALA A 214 17.04 -17.24 4.19
C ALA A 214 18.10 -16.47 3.37
N LYS A 215 17.65 -15.66 2.42
CA LYS A 215 18.52 -14.88 1.54
C LYS A 215 18.20 -13.40 1.59
N GLN A 216 19.24 -12.60 1.73
CA GLN A 216 19.13 -11.16 1.68
C GLN A 216 18.91 -10.68 0.24
N ASN A 217 17.87 -9.87 0.00
CA ASN A 217 17.54 -9.25 -1.29
C ASN A 217 17.35 -10.24 -2.45
N ARG A 218 17.06 -11.49 -2.14
CA ARG A 218 16.82 -12.57 -3.10
C ARG A 218 15.77 -13.53 -2.55
N SER A 219 15.07 -14.23 -3.45
CA SER A 219 14.21 -15.34 -3.05
C SER A 219 15.01 -16.47 -2.41
N VAL A 220 14.35 -17.37 -1.70
CA VAL A 220 15.00 -18.54 -1.04
C VAL A 220 15.81 -19.40 -2.03
N THR A 221 15.42 -19.45 -3.30
CA THR A 221 16.15 -20.16 -4.37
C THR A 221 17.29 -19.34 -4.97
N GLY A 222 17.43 -18.06 -4.61
CA GLY A 222 18.47 -17.15 -5.12
C GLY A 222 18.04 -16.30 -6.32
N GLY A 223 16.80 -16.45 -6.79
CA GLY A 223 16.19 -15.61 -7.80
C GLY A 223 15.75 -14.24 -7.25
N GLU A 224 14.87 -13.56 -7.97
CA GLU A 224 14.32 -12.27 -7.57
C GLU A 224 13.31 -12.43 -6.42
N LEU A 225 13.24 -11.45 -5.51
CA LEU A 225 12.09 -11.26 -4.65
C LEU A 225 10.97 -10.76 -5.55
N LYS A 226 9.91 -11.58 -5.72
CA LYS A 226 8.86 -11.29 -6.69
C LYS A 226 7.54 -11.97 -6.29
N VAL A 227 6.49 -11.16 -6.13
CA VAL A 227 5.15 -11.61 -5.74
C VAL A 227 4.13 -11.08 -6.75
N ALA A 228 3.38 -11.96 -7.39
CA ALA A 228 2.37 -11.59 -8.41
C ALA A 228 2.91 -10.58 -9.44
N GLY A 229 4.13 -10.80 -9.94
CA GLY A 229 4.81 -9.93 -10.90
C GLY A 229 5.51 -8.71 -10.30
N GLN A 230 5.20 -8.30 -9.07
CA GLN A 230 5.86 -7.18 -8.40
C GLN A 230 7.24 -7.60 -7.87
N LYS A 231 8.29 -6.92 -8.30
CA LYS A 231 9.67 -7.13 -7.83
C LYS A 231 9.97 -6.24 -6.62
N PHE A 232 10.86 -6.72 -5.76
CA PHE A 232 11.38 -5.97 -4.62
C PHE A 232 12.90 -5.97 -4.67
N THR A 233 13.52 -4.80 -4.60
CA THR A 233 14.98 -4.64 -4.60
C THR A 233 15.60 -4.93 -3.24
N HIS A 234 14.81 -4.79 -2.17
CA HIS A 234 15.22 -5.05 -0.79
C HIS A 234 14.23 -5.99 -0.12
N GLY A 235 14.75 -6.83 0.78
CA GLY A 235 13.91 -7.72 1.55
C GLY A 235 14.59 -9.06 1.88
N ILE A 236 13.79 -10.02 2.30
CA ILE A 236 14.27 -11.33 2.72
C ILE A 236 13.41 -12.41 2.07
N GLY A 237 14.04 -13.29 1.31
CA GLY A 237 13.40 -14.53 0.85
C GLY A 237 13.66 -15.67 1.81
N THR A 238 12.62 -16.41 2.14
CA THR A 238 12.66 -17.53 3.07
C THR A 238 11.73 -18.65 2.61
N HIS A 239 11.64 -19.72 3.40
CA HIS A 239 10.78 -20.87 3.14
C HIS A 239 10.03 -21.24 4.42
N ALA A 240 8.75 -21.61 4.32
CA ALA A 240 8.02 -22.11 5.46
C ALA A 240 8.58 -23.47 5.97
N HIS A 241 8.56 -23.78 7.23
CA HIS A 241 8.32 -22.91 8.35
C HIS A 241 9.57 -22.08 8.67
N SER A 242 9.45 -20.77 8.80
CA SER A 242 10.60 -19.95 9.16
C SER A 242 10.31 -18.99 10.30
N GLU A 243 11.35 -18.65 11.04
CA GLU A 243 11.34 -17.69 12.13
C GLU A 243 12.64 -16.85 12.06
N ILE A 244 12.48 -15.53 11.96
CA ILE A 244 13.58 -14.57 11.97
C ILE A 244 13.30 -13.53 13.05
N THR A 245 14.22 -13.42 14.01
CA THR A 245 14.04 -12.58 15.21
C THR A 245 15.08 -11.47 15.24
N TYR A 246 14.63 -10.26 15.55
CA TYR A 246 15.46 -9.05 15.68
C TYR A 246 15.33 -8.46 17.08
N ASP A 247 16.45 -8.09 17.67
CA ASP A 247 16.49 -7.29 18.88
C ASP A 247 16.22 -5.81 18.55
N LEU A 248 15.22 -5.21 19.18
CA LEU A 248 14.87 -3.80 19.02
C LEU A 248 15.20 -2.96 20.26
N ASN A 249 15.62 -3.60 21.36
CA ASN A 249 15.80 -2.96 22.65
C ASN A 249 16.75 -1.73 22.57
N GLY A 250 16.25 -0.60 23.02
CA GLY A 250 17.01 0.67 23.06
C GLY A 250 17.31 1.31 21.70
N LYS A 251 16.84 0.74 20.57
CA LYS A 251 17.17 1.22 19.23
C LYS A 251 16.26 2.35 18.73
N GLY A 252 15.15 2.62 19.45
CA GLY A 252 14.27 3.75 19.18
C GLY A 252 13.42 3.63 17.90
N TYR A 253 13.23 2.40 17.40
CA TYR A 253 12.34 2.17 16.28
C TYR A 253 10.88 2.35 16.69
N ARG A 254 10.07 2.92 15.79
CA ARG A 254 8.65 3.17 16.02
C ARG A 254 7.75 2.30 15.14
N ARG A 255 8.17 2.02 13.91
CA ARG A 255 7.37 1.25 12.95
C ARG A 255 8.19 0.20 12.22
N PHE A 256 7.53 -0.90 11.89
CA PHE A 256 8.01 -1.92 10.97
C PHE A 256 7.08 -1.98 9.76
N TYR A 257 7.66 -1.90 8.58
CA TYR A 257 6.96 -2.01 7.31
C TYR A 257 7.49 -3.19 6.49
N SER A 258 6.59 -3.91 5.81
CA SER A 258 6.95 -4.88 4.78
C SER A 258 5.81 -5.11 3.79
N MET A 259 6.13 -5.69 2.66
CA MET A 259 5.19 -6.29 1.72
C MET A 259 5.44 -7.80 1.69
N VAL A 260 4.41 -8.59 1.99
CA VAL A 260 4.55 -10.04 2.12
C VAL A 260 3.76 -10.77 1.06
N GLY A 261 4.29 -11.88 0.61
CA GLY A 261 3.57 -12.73 -0.33
C GLY A 261 4.33 -13.98 -0.76
N HIS A 262 3.60 -14.86 -1.42
CA HIS A 262 4.15 -16.07 -2.00
C HIS A 262 5.01 -15.71 -3.22
N ASN A 263 6.28 -16.13 -3.22
CA ASN A 263 7.21 -15.84 -4.33
C ASN A 263 6.76 -16.52 -5.62
N ASP A 264 6.84 -15.82 -6.76
CA ASP A 264 6.45 -16.35 -8.08
C ASP A 264 7.23 -17.62 -8.50
N GLY A 265 8.40 -17.86 -7.93
CA GLY A 265 9.21 -19.08 -8.15
C GLY A 265 8.81 -20.27 -7.29
N GLY A 266 7.86 -20.12 -6.36
CA GLY A 266 7.31 -21.21 -5.56
C GLY A 266 6.29 -22.07 -6.31
N ARG A 267 5.72 -23.08 -5.64
CA ARG A 267 4.63 -23.92 -6.16
C ARG A 267 3.28 -23.31 -5.78
N ASP A 268 2.18 -23.86 -6.32
CA ASP A 268 0.83 -23.51 -5.90
C ASP A 268 0.51 -24.18 -4.55
N THR A 269 0.85 -23.50 -3.48
CA THR A 269 0.69 -23.94 -2.09
C THR A 269 0.13 -22.79 -1.26
N TYR A 270 -0.11 -23.05 0.02
CA TYR A 270 -0.57 -22.06 0.97
C TYR A 270 0.54 -21.74 1.98
N LEU A 271 0.71 -20.48 2.27
CA LEU A 271 1.56 -20.03 3.36
C LEU A 271 0.91 -18.87 4.12
N THR A 272 1.35 -18.63 5.35
CA THR A 272 0.85 -17.54 6.19
C THR A 272 2.03 -16.77 6.76
N PHE A 273 1.95 -15.44 6.71
CA PHE A 273 2.91 -14.55 7.36
C PHE A 273 2.36 -14.08 8.69
N GLU A 274 3.17 -14.17 9.73
CA GLU A 274 2.86 -13.60 11.02
C GLU A 274 3.96 -12.65 11.47
N VAL A 275 3.58 -11.58 12.17
CA VAL A 275 4.52 -10.70 12.88
C VAL A 275 4.19 -10.71 14.35
N HIS A 276 5.21 -10.93 15.18
CA HIS A 276 5.11 -10.86 16.63
C HIS A 276 6.01 -9.71 17.14
N VAL A 277 5.48 -8.97 18.09
CA VAL A 277 6.17 -7.90 18.81
C VAL A 277 6.11 -8.25 20.30
N ASP A 278 7.28 -8.42 20.94
CA ASP A 278 7.39 -8.89 22.33
C ASP A 278 6.52 -10.13 22.60
N ASP A 279 6.69 -11.18 21.76
CA ASP A 279 5.94 -12.45 21.76
C ASP A 279 4.42 -12.35 21.47
N LYS A 280 3.87 -11.16 21.29
CA LYS A 280 2.47 -10.97 20.91
C LYS A 280 2.33 -10.98 19.39
N LYS A 281 1.49 -11.86 18.83
CA LYS A 281 1.11 -11.81 17.41
C LYS A 281 0.29 -10.53 17.16
N VAL A 282 0.82 -9.65 16.32
CA VAL A 282 0.20 -8.37 15.97
C VAL A 282 -0.25 -8.30 14.51
N PHE A 283 0.17 -9.26 13.70
CA PHE A 283 -0.26 -9.40 12.31
C PHE A 283 -0.36 -10.88 11.93
N ASP A 284 -1.35 -11.19 11.12
CA ASP A 284 -1.56 -12.48 10.49
C ASP A 284 -2.11 -12.23 9.08
N SER A 285 -1.42 -12.70 8.05
CA SER A 285 -1.86 -12.49 6.66
C SER A 285 -3.09 -13.32 6.29
N GLY A 286 -3.43 -14.35 7.08
CA GLY A 286 -4.24 -15.46 6.60
C GLY A 286 -3.49 -16.24 5.51
N ASN A 287 -4.16 -17.23 4.94
CA ASN A 287 -3.60 -17.98 3.83
C ASN A 287 -3.33 -17.09 2.62
N MET A 288 -2.15 -17.25 2.06
CA MET A 288 -1.74 -16.62 0.81
C MET A 288 -1.27 -17.69 -0.17
N THR A 289 -1.64 -17.54 -1.45
CA THR A 289 -1.25 -18.43 -2.53
C THR A 289 -0.41 -17.71 -3.57
N LYS A 290 0.26 -18.48 -4.41
CA LYS A 290 1.00 -17.96 -5.55
C LYS A 290 0.08 -17.18 -6.49
N GLY A 291 0.55 -16.01 -6.97
CA GLY A 291 -0.20 -15.13 -7.85
C GLY A 291 -1.13 -14.14 -7.14
N GLU A 292 -1.36 -14.29 -5.84
CA GLU A 292 -2.03 -13.25 -5.07
C GLU A 292 -1.14 -12.02 -4.91
N PRO A 293 -1.70 -10.79 -4.99
CA PRO A 293 -0.96 -9.57 -4.75
C PRO A 293 -0.31 -9.55 -3.36
N ALA A 294 0.88 -8.99 -3.27
CA ALA A 294 1.54 -8.81 -1.98
C ALA A 294 0.68 -7.97 -1.03
N LYS A 295 0.61 -8.39 0.23
CA LYS A 295 -0.06 -7.67 1.31
C LYS A 295 0.92 -6.71 1.98
N ALA A 296 0.57 -5.42 2.05
CA ALA A 296 1.31 -4.44 2.82
C ALA A 296 0.99 -4.57 4.32
N LEU A 297 2.01 -4.45 5.14
CA LEU A 297 1.86 -4.34 6.59
C LEU A 297 2.65 -3.12 7.09
N ASP A 298 2.12 -2.47 8.12
CA ASP A 298 2.70 -1.30 8.76
C ASP A 298 2.35 -1.38 10.26
N ILE A 299 3.33 -1.80 11.06
CA ILE A 299 3.13 -2.23 12.43
C ILE A 299 3.87 -1.31 13.39
N SER A 300 3.22 -0.89 14.48
CA SER A 300 3.89 -0.18 15.57
C SER A 300 4.82 -1.13 16.30
N VAL A 301 6.09 -0.72 16.43
CA VAL A 301 7.11 -1.37 17.26
C VAL A 301 7.68 -0.41 18.30
N GLN A 302 6.95 0.67 18.57
CA GLN A 302 7.38 1.70 19.52
C GLN A 302 7.48 1.12 20.94
N GLY A 303 8.67 1.21 21.50
CA GLY A 303 8.95 0.69 22.84
C GLY A 303 9.14 -0.83 22.91
N ALA A 304 9.10 -1.52 21.77
CA ALA A 304 9.29 -2.97 21.71
C ALA A 304 10.77 -3.36 21.91
N ASN A 305 10.97 -4.54 22.47
CA ASN A 305 12.28 -5.16 22.66
C ASN A 305 12.61 -6.13 21.54
N GLU A 306 11.61 -6.80 20.96
CA GLU A 306 11.81 -7.86 19.97
C GLU A 306 10.78 -7.77 18.84
N LEU A 307 11.27 -7.99 17.61
CA LEU A 307 10.46 -8.21 16.41
C LEU A 307 10.73 -9.62 15.88
N LYS A 308 9.67 -10.42 15.68
CA LYS A 308 9.77 -11.76 15.14
C LYS A 308 8.91 -11.88 13.88
N LEU A 309 9.52 -12.31 12.79
CA LEU A 309 8.90 -12.58 11.50
C LEU A 309 8.74 -14.09 11.34
N VAL A 310 7.51 -14.55 11.14
CA VAL A 310 7.22 -15.99 11.01
C VAL A 310 6.51 -16.26 9.68
N VAL A 311 6.88 -17.35 9.04
CA VAL A 311 6.14 -17.93 7.90
C VAL A 311 5.75 -19.35 8.26
N THR A 312 4.47 -19.68 8.11
CA THR A 312 3.95 -21.03 8.34
C THR A 312 3.48 -21.67 7.03
N ASN A 313 3.26 -23.00 7.04
CA ASN A 313 2.81 -23.77 5.87
C ASN A 313 1.34 -23.54 5.49
N GLY A 314 0.69 -22.53 6.06
CA GLY A 314 -0.71 -22.25 5.77
C GLY A 314 -1.67 -23.41 6.13
N GLN A 315 -2.79 -23.49 5.42
CA GLN A 315 -3.86 -24.42 5.74
C GLN A 315 -3.61 -25.87 5.31
N ASP A 316 -2.73 -26.11 4.35
CA ASP A 316 -2.44 -27.46 3.87
C ASP A 316 -1.35 -28.18 4.70
N GLY A 317 -0.67 -27.43 5.56
CA GLY A 317 0.37 -27.95 6.46
C GLY A 317 1.58 -28.55 5.75
N LYS A 318 1.72 -28.36 4.44
CA LYS A 318 2.78 -28.94 3.61
C LYS A 318 3.80 -27.87 3.24
N PRO A 319 5.09 -28.13 3.47
CA PRO A 319 6.13 -27.14 3.19
C PRO A 319 6.61 -27.09 1.74
N GLU A 320 6.18 -28.02 0.86
CA GLU A 320 6.77 -28.19 -0.47
C GLU A 320 6.45 -27.02 -1.42
N GLY A 321 7.41 -26.12 -1.57
CA GLY A 321 7.33 -25.00 -2.49
C GLY A 321 6.83 -23.71 -1.88
N ASP A 322 6.76 -23.63 -0.54
CA ASP A 322 6.34 -22.48 0.25
C ASP A 322 7.40 -21.38 0.26
N HIS A 323 7.70 -20.84 -0.91
CA HIS A 323 8.66 -19.74 -1.05
C HIS A 323 8.01 -18.43 -0.63
N ALA A 324 8.55 -17.80 0.38
CA ALA A 324 8.01 -16.61 1.00
C ALA A 324 8.93 -15.42 0.84
N ASP A 325 8.37 -14.26 0.49
CA ASP A 325 9.10 -13.01 0.37
C ASP A 325 8.60 -11.97 1.39
N TRP A 326 9.52 -11.41 2.16
CA TRP A 326 9.36 -10.20 2.95
C TRP A 326 9.95 -9.03 2.15
N GLY A 327 9.19 -8.48 1.19
CA GLY A 327 9.61 -7.37 0.36
C GLY A 327 9.63 -6.05 1.13
N TYR A 328 10.62 -5.20 0.89
CA TYR A 328 10.81 -3.91 1.57
C TYR A 328 10.72 -3.99 3.10
N ALA A 329 11.20 -5.07 3.72
CA ALA A 329 11.21 -5.21 5.18
C ALA A 329 12.15 -4.18 5.81
N PHE A 330 11.61 -3.12 6.43
CA PHE A 330 12.41 -2.07 7.08
C PHE A 330 11.77 -1.54 8.36
N LEU A 331 12.61 -1.01 9.22
CA LEU A 331 12.23 -0.27 10.42
C LEU A 331 12.40 1.24 10.20
N VAL A 332 11.62 2.05 10.91
CA VAL A 332 11.77 3.51 10.97
C VAL A 332 11.80 4.00 12.41
N LYS A 333 12.62 5.02 12.65
CA LYS A 333 12.75 5.70 13.95
C LYS A 333 11.75 6.83 14.12
#